data_fcc877f8df5b564eb4949bef6bb5db72
#
_entry.id   fcc877f8df5b564eb4949bef6bb5db72
#
_cell.length_a   1.000
_cell.length_b   1.000
_cell.length_c   1.000
_cell.angle_alpha   90.00
_cell.angle_beta   90.00
_cell.angle_gamma   90.00
#
_symmetry.space_group_name_H-M   'P 1'
#
loop_
_entity.id
_entity.type
_entity.pdbx_description
1 polymer ?
#
loop_
_entity_poly.entity_id
_entity_poly.type
_entity_poly.pdbx_seq_one_letter_code
_entity_poly.pdbx_strand_id
1 'polypeptide(L)'
;IHVQIITQRTGSGGREFNVDLNGRGPLQEISKSLKLATPPHTTQDESREKLNNLLKIGLISFISSPRLLNQFELIYLAEKKEVHSVELRDPWNSWVFEIDGDGYVAQEASQTSLGIDGMVSARRITKDWRLQIYLRSEYEQDEFKQHKDVITSSTREHRARSRIVKSLGSHWSAGFRGRAFSNTYDNMDLSLQFGPGIEYSLFDYEEEARRAITFAYSFNPTHNNYTATTIYGNLKETLINHSIEIDLRLNRPWGTARAGLEGIHYLNNVDHYRIESYGRLSLRLFKGVSIYLAGSFNRLNDQFDLVRGDASLEQILLRRRNIATDYEFDVDAGF
;
A
#
# COMPACT_ATOMS: atom_id res chain seq x y z
N ILE A 1 -20.56 -9.48 -24.26
CA ILE A 1 -20.35 -9.68 -22.81
C ILE A 1 -19.07 -8.96 -22.42
N HIS A 2 -19.11 -8.23 -21.31
CA HIS A 2 -17.93 -7.64 -20.69
C HIS A 2 -17.55 -8.47 -19.46
N VAL A 3 -16.30 -8.90 -19.40
CA VAL A 3 -15.75 -9.69 -18.29
C VAL A 3 -14.75 -8.84 -17.52
N GLN A 4 -14.97 -8.65 -16.25
CA GLN A 4 -14.06 -7.98 -15.34
C GLN A 4 -13.55 -8.99 -14.32
N ILE A 5 -12.23 -9.12 -14.16
CA ILE A 5 -11.60 -10.00 -13.19
C ILE A 5 -10.77 -9.15 -12.25
N ILE A 6 -11.10 -9.18 -10.97
CA ILE A 6 -10.36 -8.52 -9.91
C ILE A 6 -9.70 -9.59 -9.07
N THR A 7 -8.39 -9.46 -8.87
CA THR A 7 -7.61 -10.39 -8.06
C THR A 7 -7.15 -9.71 -6.78
N GLN A 8 -7.34 -10.37 -5.65
CA GLN A 8 -6.83 -9.93 -4.36
C GLN A 8 -6.18 -11.09 -3.62
N ARG A 9 -5.22 -10.81 -2.73
CA ARG A 9 -4.64 -11.84 -1.87
C ARG A 9 -5.60 -12.16 -0.74
N THR A 10 -5.78 -13.45 -0.44
CA THR A 10 -6.54 -13.90 0.73
C THR A 10 -5.71 -13.77 2.00
N GLY A 11 -6.37 -13.77 3.16
CA GLY A 11 -5.71 -13.79 4.46
C GLY A 11 -4.75 -14.98 4.66
N SER A 12 -5.02 -16.11 4.02
CA SER A 12 -4.18 -17.31 4.04
C SER A 12 -3.01 -17.28 3.04
N GLY A 13 -2.77 -16.15 2.35
CA GLY A 13 -1.70 -16.02 1.35
C GLY A 13 -2.04 -16.52 -0.05
N GLY A 14 -3.24 -17.09 -0.25
CA GLY A 14 -3.77 -17.46 -1.55
C GLY A 14 -4.24 -16.25 -2.38
N ARG A 15 -5.02 -16.52 -3.42
CA ARG A 15 -5.63 -15.49 -4.28
C ARG A 15 -7.13 -15.69 -4.37
N GLU A 16 -7.88 -14.59 -4.28
CA GLU A 16 -9.30 -14.56 -4.61
C GLU A 16 -9.49 -13.81 -5.92
N PHE A 17 -10.26 -14.41 -6.81
CA PHE A 17 -10.66 -13.84 -8.09
C PHE A 17 -12.14 -13.53 -8.01
N ASN A 18 -12.49 -12.25 -8.15
CA ASN A 18 -13.87 -11.79 -8.32
C ASN A 18 -14.08 -11.55 -9.80
N VAL A 19 -15.01 -12.32 -10.40
CA VAL A 19 -15.29 -12.30 -11.83
C VAL A 19 -16.69 -11.77 -12.06
N ASP A 20 -16.78 -10.57 -12.63
CA ASP A 20 -18.05 -9.94 -13.01
C ASP A 20 -18.26 -10.07 -14.50
N LEU A 21 -19.35 -10.72 -14.87
CA LEU A 21 -19.81 -10.92 -16.25
C LEU A 21 -21.01 -10.01 -16.47
N ASN A 22 -20.88 -9.01 -17.33
CA ASN A 22 -21.93 -8.06 -17.65
C ASN A 22 -22.32 -8.15 -19.13
N GLY A 23 -23.59 -8.39 -19.39
CA GLY A 23 -24.13 -8.39 -20.74
C GLY A 23 -24.05 -7.02 -21.39
N ARG A 24 -24.05 -6.96 -22.72
CA ARG A 24 -24.12 -5.75 -23.52
C ARG A 24 -25.13 -5.92 -24.65
N GLY A 25 -25.72 -4.80 -25.07
CA GLY A 25 -26.75 -4.79 -26.11
C GLY A 25 -27.97 -5.62 -25.69
N PRO A 26 -28.40 -6.61 -26.47
CA PRO A 26 -29.57 -7.46 -26.15
C PRO A 26 -29.45 -8.23 -24.82
N LEU A 27 -28.26 -8.35 -24.27
CA LEU A 27 -27.97 -9.12 -23.05
C LEU A 27 -27.68 -8.18 -21.83
N GLN A 28 -27.96 -6.89 -21.94
CA GLN A 28 -27.60 -5.89 -20.90
C GLN A 28 -28.24 -6.15 -19.53
N GLU A 29 -29.36 -6.84 -19.48
CA GLU A 29 -30.05 -7.19 -18.25
C GLU A 29 -29.40 -8.38 -17.50
N ILE A 30 -28.51 -9.11 -18.17
CA ILE A 30 -27.85 -10.27 -17.58
C ILE A 30 -26.53 -9.82 -16.99
N SER A 31 -26.42 -9.95 -15.65
CA SER A 31 -25.19 -9.73 -14.91
C SER A 31 -24.97 -10.91 -13.96
N LYS A 32 -23.72 -11.38 -13.85
CA LYS A 32 -23.33 -12.46 -12.97
C LYS A 32 -21.99 -12.19 -12.33
N SER A 33 -21.93 -12.31 -11.01
CA SER A 33 -20.68 -12.23 -10.25
C SER A 33 -20.34 -13.61 -9.71
N LEU A 34 -19.08 -14.03 -9.90
CA LEU A 34 -18.55 -15.30 -9.45
C LEU A 34 -17.27 -15.08 -8.66
N LYS A 35 -17.04 -15.91 -7.65
CA LYS A 35 -15.83 -15.86 -6.81
C LYS A 35 -15.08 -17.18 -6.92
N LEU A 36 -13.76 -17.09 -6.99
CA LEU A 36 -12.84 -18.24 -6.96
C LEU A 36 -11.71 -17.93 -5.99
N ALA A 37 -11.56 -18.73 -4.94
CA ALA A 37 -10.41 -18.65 -4.06
C ALA A 37 -9.43 -19.79 -4.38
N THR A 38 -8.14 -19.48 -4.40
CA THR A 38 -7.07 -20.46 -4.61
C THR A 38 -6.14 -20.46 -3.40
N PRO A 39 -5.67 -21.65 -2.96
CA PRO A 39 -4.66 -21.77 -1.90
C PRO A 39 -3.33 -21.11 -2.24
N PRO A 40 -2.46 -20.85 -1.23
CA PRO A 40 -1.15 -20.21 -1.45
C PRO A 40 -0.22 -20.97 -2.38
N HIS A 41 -0.27 -22.30 -2.34
CA HIS A 41 0.56 -23.20 -3.13
C HIS A 41 0.04 -23.46 -4.55
N THR A 42 -1.09 -22.85 -4.94
CA THR A 42 -1.65 -23.01 -6.28
C THR A 42 -0.74 -22.32 -7.30
N THR A 43 -0.29 -23.08 -8.29
CA THR A 43 0.52 -22.55 -9.38
C THR A 43 -0.26 -21.57 -10.25
N GLN A 44 0.45 -20.80 -11.07
CA GLN A 44 -0.19 -19.86 -11.99
C GLN A 44 -1.04 -20.60 -13.05
N ASP A 45 -0.60 -21.77 -13.51
CA ASP A 45 -1.32 -22.56 -14.49
C ASP A 45 -2.59 -23.20 -13.90
N GLU A 46 -2.52 -23.76 -12.70
CA GLU A 46 -3.70 -24.25 -11.98
C GLU A 46 -4.72 -23.15 -11.71
N SER A 47 -4.24 -21.94 -11.33
CA SER A 47 -5.10 -20.78 -11.15
C SER A 47 -5.80 -20.38 -12.45
N ARG A 48 -5.08 -20.44 -13.58
CA ARG A 48 -5.61 -20.15 -14.92
C ARG A 48 -6.66 -21.18 -15.33
N GLU A 49 -6.40 -22.45 -15.09
CA GLU A 49 -7.34 -23.54 -15.42
C GLU A 49 -8.63 -23.43 -14.60
N LYS A 50 -8.53 -23.22 -13.29
CA LYS A 50 -9.69 -23.02 -12.41
C LYS A 50 -10.50 -21.80 -12.82
N LEU A 51 -9.82 -20.68 -13.15
CA LEU A 51 -10.46 -19.45 -13.60
C LEU A 51 -11.16 -19.66 -14.96
N ASN A 52 -10.53 -20.40 -15.89
CA ASN A 52 -11.14 -20.74 -17.18
C ASN A 52 -12.42 -21.57 -17.01
N ASN A 53 -12.40 -22.54 -16.10
CA ASN A 53 -13.58 -23.36 -15.79
C ASN A 53 -14.70 -22.52 -15.14
N LEU A 54 -14.35 -21.58 -14.24
CA LEU A 54 -15.29 -20.65 -13.65
C LEU A 54 -15.94 -19.74 -14.72
N LEU A 55 -15.13 -19.23 -15.66
CA LEU A 55 -15.63 -18.41 -16.77
C LEU A 55 -16.59 -19.20 -17.68
N LYS A 56 -16.28 -20.46 -18.01
CA LYS A 56 -17.17 -21.31 -18.79
C LYS A 56 -18.53 -21.46 -18.12
N ILE A 57 -18.56 -21.74 -16.80
CA ILE A 57 -19.79 -21.84 -16.02
C ILE A 57 -20.56 -20.50 -16.02
N GLY A 58 -19.85 -19.38 -15.82
CA GLY A 58 -20.45 -18.05 -15.83
C GLY A 58 -21.09 -17.69 -17.15
N LEU A 59 -20.45 -18.02 -18.26
CA LEU A 59 -20.88 -17.71 -19.61
C LEU A 59 -22.17 -18.45 -20.03
N ILE A 60 -22.45 -19.60 -19.42
CA ILE A 60 -23.68 -20.38 -19.70
C ILE A 60 -24.94 -19.51 -19.52
N SER A 61 -24.93 -18.62 -18.53
CA SER A 61 -26.06 -17.73 -18.23
C SER A 61 -26.37 -16.73 -19.36
N PHE A 62 -25.44 -16.52 -20.28
CA PHE A 62 -25.60 -15.60 -21.44
C PHE A 62 -26.00 -16.31 -22.73
N ILE A 63 -26.20 -17.64 -22.70
CA ILE A 63 -26.67 -18.43 -23.83
C ILE A 63 -28.20 -18.33 -23.85
N SER A 64 -28.72 -17.29 -24.50
CA SER A 64 -30.16 -17.03 -24.57
C SER A 64 -30.82 -17.56 -25.85
N SER A 65 -30.06 -18.07 -26.79
CA SER A 65 -30.57 -18.56 -28.07
C SER A 65 -30.68 -20.10 -28.11
N PRO A 66 -31.87 -20.64 -28.40
CA PRO A 66 -32.03 -22.11 -28.59
C PRO A 66 -31.11 -22.71 -29.65
N ARG A 67 -30.71 -21.92 -30.67
CA ARG A 67 -29.77 -22.33 -31.70
C ARG A 67 -28.36 -22.56 -31.17
N LEU A 68 -27.95 -21.79 -30.16
CA LEU A 68 -26.65 -21.94 -29.52
C LEU A 68 -26.63 -23.17 -28.58
N LEU A 69 -27.75 -23.48 -27.91
CA LEU A 69 -27.85 -24.63 -27.02
C LEU A 69 -27.52 -25.96 -27.75
N ASN A 70 -27.89 -26.07 -29.01
CA ASN A 70 -27.59 -27.25 -29.83
C ASN A 70 -26.09 -27.38 -30.25
N GLN A 71 -25.30 -26.35 -30.02
CA GLN A 71 -23.86 -26.31 -30.35
C GLN A 71 -22.98 -26.54 -29.10
N PHE A 72 -23.58 -26.71 -27.91
CA PHE A 72 -22.89 -26.96 -26.67
C PHE A 72 -23.25 -28.35 -26.14
N GLU A 73 -22.24 -29.15 -25.92
CA GLU A 73 -22.34 -30.41 -25.18
C GLU A 73 -21.83 -30.19 -23.75
N LEU A 74 -22.69 -30.32 -22.75
CA LEU A 74 -22.35 -30.26 -21.34
C LEU A 74 -22.03 -31.67 -20.87
N ILE A 75 -20.74 -32.02 -20.83
CA ILE A 75 -20.30 -33.31 -20.30
C ILE A 75 -19.98 -33.11 -18.82
N TYR A 76 -20.79 -33.67 -17.93
CA TYR A 76 -20.48 -33.78 -16.52
C TYR A 76 -19.52 -34.99 -16.33
N LEU A 77 -18.22 -34.66 -16.24
CA LEU A 77 -17.22 -35.64 -15.83
C LEU A 77 -17.27 -35.78 -14.31
N ALA A 78 -18.08 -36.73 -13.81
CA ALA A 78 -17.99 -37.12 -12.42
C ALA A 78 -16.61 -37.77 -12.20
N GLU A 79 -15.62 -37.06 -11.75
CA GLU A 79 -14.46 -37.68 -11.14
C GLU A 79 -14.95 -38.46 -9.91
N LYS A 80 -14.76 -39.80 -9.96
CA LYS A 80 -14.83 -40.68 -8.78
C LYS A 80 -13.61 -40.41 -7.88
N LYS A 81 -13.47 -39.21 -7.42
CA LYS A 81 -12.73 -38.88 -6.22
C LYS A 81 -13.74 -38.43 -5.20
N GLU A 82 -13.79 -39.15 -4.09
CA GLU A 82 -14.39 -38.62 -2.89
C GLU A 82 -13.93 -37.16 -2.79
N VAL A 83 -14.85 -36.25 -3.09
CA VAL A 83 -14.66 -34.85 -2.76
C VAL A 83 -14.78 -34.85 -1.24
N HIS A 84 -13.68 -35.19 -0.57
CA HIS A 84 -13.45 -34.55 0.68
C HIS A 84 -13.50 -33.08 0.32
N SER A 85 -14.59 -32.41 0.65
CA SER A 85 -14.60 -30.98 0.85
C SER A 85 -13.47 -30.77 1.87
N VAL A 86 -12.26 -30.56 1.37
CA VAL A 86 -11.18 -30.04 2.19
C VAL A 86 -11.73 -28.67 2.55
N GLU A 87 -12.44 -28.58 3.68
CA GLU A 87 -12.56 -27.31 4.38
C GLU A 87 -11.14 -26.78 4.34
N LEU A 88 -10.93 -25.73 3.56
CA LEU A 88 -9.66 -25.02 3.50
C LEU A 88 -9.45 -24.48 4.91
N ARG A 89 -8.96 -25.36 5.80
CA ARG A 89 -8.52 -24.97 7.13
C ARG A 89 -7.39 -23.99 6.91
N ASP A 90 -7.69 -22.72 7.13
CA ASP A 90 -6.67 -21.70 7.22
C ASP A 90 -5.93 -21.86 8.56
N PRO A 91 -4.74 -22.51 8.59
CA PRO A 91 -4.00 -22.74 9.82
C PRO A 91 -3.49 -21.44 10.43
N TRP A 92 -3.47 -20.37 9.65
CA TRP A 92 -2.97 -19.05 10.04
C TRP A 92 -4.08 -18.10 10.51
N ASN A 93 -5.34 -18.53 10.51
CA ASN A 93 -6.49 -17.73 10.94
C ASN A 93 -6.50 -16.31 10.32
N SER A 94 -6.39 -16.26 8.99
CA SER A 94 -6.33 -15.05 8.16
C SER A 94 -5.07 -14.20 8.32
N TRP A 95 -4.03 -14.68 9.02
CA TRP A 95 -2.75 -14.01 9.07
C TRP A 95 -1.97 -14.24 7.78
N VAL A 96 -1.37 -13.18 7.26
CA VAL A 96 -0.39 -13.19 6.17
C VAL A 96 0.89 -12.57 6.68
N PHE A 97 1.98 -13.30 6.57
CA PHE A 97 3.31 -12.84 6.91
C PHE A 97 4.11 -12.66 5.63
N GLU A 98 4.92 -11.61 5.59
CA GLU A 98 5.81 -11.31 4.47
C GLU A 98 7.15 -10.87 5.06
N ILE A 99 8.23 -11.44 4.54
CA ILE A 99 9.60 -11.12 4.93
C ILE A 99 10.34 -10.90 3.62
N ASP A 100 10.92 -9.72 3.46
CA ASP A 100 11.76 -9.38 2.32
C ASP A 100 13.08 -8.83 2.84
N GLY A 101 14.13 -9.03 2.08
CA GLY A 101 15.43 -8.47 2.39
C GLY A 101 16.32 -8.49 1.16
N ASP A 102 17.06 -7.43 0.98
CA ASP A 102 18.06 -7.30 -0.07
C ASP A 102 19.29 -6.55 0.44
N GLY A 103 20.36 -6.68 -0.31
CA GLY A 103 21.59 -5.96 -0.03
C GLY A 103 22.45 -5.87 -1.28
N TYR A 104 23.24 -4.82 -1.36
CA TYR A 104 24.18 -4.63 -2.44
C TYR A 104 25.52 -4.12 -1.91
N VAL A 105 26.56 -4.43 -2.65
CA VAL A 105 27.89 -3.85 -2.52
C VAL A 105 28.34 -3.40 -3.91
N ALA A 106 28.71 -2.13 -4.03
CA ALA A 106 29.33 -1.60 -5.23
C ALA A 106 30.69 -1.02 -4.87
N GLN A 107 31.71 -1.33 -5.67
CA GLN A 107 33.08 -0.86 -5.41
C GLN A 107 33.73 -0.34 -6.70
N GLU A 108 34.26 0.85 -6.60
CA GLU A 108 35.12 1.50 -7.58
C GLU A 108 36.48 1.86 -6.95
N ALA A 109 37.39 2.37 -7.75
CA ALA A 109 38.72 2.77 -7.25
C ALA A 109 38.66 3.84 -6.14
N SER A 110 37.69 4.75 -6.26
CA SER A 110 37.50 5.91 -5.36
C SER A 110 36.28 5.85 -4.46
N GLN A 111 35.39 4.88 -4.65
CA GLN A 111 34.17 4.78 -3.88
C GLN A 111 33.82 3.33 -3.55
N THR A 112 33.28 3.11 -2.36
CA THR A 112 32.63 1.85 -1.98
C THR A 112 31.26 2.18 -1.40
N SER A 113 30.21 1.53 -1.90
CA SER A 113 28.85 1.66 -1.40
C SER A 113 28.34 0.31 -0.90
N LEU A 114 27.70 0.31 0.28
CA LEU A 114 27.03 -0.83 0.88
C LEU A 114 25.59 -0.42 1.21
N GLY A 115 24.61 -1.21 0.79
CA GLY A 115 23.22 -1.05 1.19
C GLY A 115 22.65 -2.36 1.69
N ILE A 116 21.84 -2.29 2.74
CA ILE A 116 21.09 -3.42 3.32
C ILE A 116 19.68 -2.91 3.65
N ASP A 117 18.66 -3.58 3.13
CA ASP A 117 17.26 -3.32 3.43
C ASP A 117 16.59 -4.62 3.91
N GLY A 118 15.74 -4.51 4.91
CA GLY A 118 14.95 -5.61 5.42
C GLY A 118 13.54 -5.17 5.82
N MET A 119 12.54 -5.96 5.44
CA MET A 119 11.15 -5.70 5.74
C MET A 119 10.48 -6.95 6.31
N VAL A 120 9.69 -6.76 7.36
CA VAL A 120 8.80 -7.77 7.92
C VAL A 120 7.40 -7.18 8.02
N SER A 121 6.41 -7.87 7.50
CA SER A 121 5.03 -7.49 7.68
C SER A 121 4.17 -8.65 8.17
N ALA A 122 3.17 -8.32 8.99
CA ALA A 122 2.12 -9.24 9.41
C ALA A 122 0.79 -8.53 9.27
N ARG A 123 -0.17 -9.15 8.58
CA ARG A 123 -1.50 -8.61 8.41
C ARG A 123 -2.57 -9.67 8.61
N ARG A 124 -3.64 -9.28 9.25
CA ARG A 124 -4.84 -10.09 9.40
C ARG A 124 -6.04 -9.24 9.02
N ILE A 125 -6.78 -9.67 8.02
CA ILE A 125 -7.98 -8.98 7.55
C ILE A 125 -9.13 -9.98 7.62
N THR A 126 -10.09 -9.67 8.45
CA THR A 126 -11.36 -10.39 8.61
C THR A 126 -12.52 -9.43 8.33
N LYS A 127 -13.74 -9.91 8.38
CA LYS A 127 -14.93 -9.07 8.24
C LYS A 127 -14.99 -7.95 9.31
N ASP A 128 -14.55 -8.25 10.54
CA ASP A 128 -14.69 -7.36 11.69
C ASP A 128 -13.40 -6.62 12.05
N TRP A 129 -12.24 -7.20 11.72
CA TRP A 129 -10.96 -6.69 12.17
C TRP A 129 -9.94 -6.57 11.05
N ARG A 130 -9.21 -5.46 11.05
CA ARG A 130 -8.00 -5.24 10.25
C ARG A 130 -6.82 -4.97 11.18
N LEU A 131 -5.90 -5.94 11.25
CA LEU A 131 -4.68 -5.85 12.04
C LEU A 131 -3.50 -5.82 11.07
N GLN A 132 -2.58 -4.87 11.25
CA GLN A 132 -1.41 -4.73 10.40
C GLN A 132 -0.21 -4.32 11.27
N ILE A 133 0.92 -4.96 11.05
CA ILE A 133 2.23 -4.61 11.61
C ILE A 133 3.19 -4.60 10.44
N TYR A 134 4.01 -3.57 10.38
CA TYR A 134 5.03 -3.39 9.34
C TYR A 134 6.30 -2.87 10.01
N LEU A 135 7.41 -3.53 9.75
CA LEU A 135 8.75 -3.17 10.22
C LEU A 135 9.66 -3.09 9.00
N ARG A 136 10.44 -2.03 8.91
CA ARG A 136 11.50 -1.88 7.90
C ARG A 136 12.74 -1.32 8.56
N SER A 137 13.88 -1.82 8.13
CA SER A 137 15.18 -1.34 8.53
C SER A 137 16.06 -1.22 7.30
N GLU A 138 16.68 -0.06 7.13
CA GLU A 138 17.53 0.29 6.00
C GLU A 138 18.84 0.84 6.53
N TYR A 139 19.93 0.40 5.94
CA TYR A 139 21.27 0.88 6.23
C TYR A 139 21.99 1.11 4.91
N GLU A 140 22.54 2.31 4.73
CA GLU A 140 23.40 2.66 3.63
C GLU A 140 24.70 3.24 4.14
N GLN A 141 25.81 2.88 3.51
CA GLN A 141 27.12 3.42 3.78
C GLN A 141 27.86 3.66 2.48
N ASP A 142 28.39 4.88 2.34
CA ASP A 142 29.29 5.28 1.28
C ASP A 142 30.64 5.67 1.84
N GLU A 143 31.70 5.12 1.27
CA GLU A 143 33.09 5.48 1.54
C GLU A 143 33.71 6.10 0.29
N PHE A 144 34.21 7.32 0.42
CA PHE A 144 34.90 8.04 -0.64
C PHE A 144 36.37 8.17 -0.31
N LYS A 145 37.24 7.72 -1.22
CA LYS A 145 38.70 7.81 -1.08
C LYS A 145 39.19 8.98 -1.92
N GLN A 146 39.76 9.99 -1.26
CA GLN A 146 40.34 11.14 -1.90
C GLN A 146 41.81 11.31 -1.40
N HIS A 147 42.78 10.94 -2.23
CA HIS A 147 44.19 10.93 -1.90
C HIS A 147 44.51 10.02 -0.69
N LYS A 148 44.70 10.58 0.50
CA LYS A 148 44.95 9.85 1.75
C LYS A 148 43.78 9.85 2.70
N ASP A 149 42.74 10.60 2.37
CA ASP A 149 41.57 10.75 3.23
C ASP A 149 40.45 9.81 2.79
N VAL A 150 39.75 9.24 3.77
CA VAL A 150 38.55 8.43 3.56
C VAL A 150 37.41 9.15 4.24
N ILE A 151 36.44 9.53 3.44
CA ILE A 151 35.20 10.16 3.92
C ILE A 151 34.12 9.08 3.95
N THR A 152 33.56 8.79 5.13
CA THR A 152 32.48 7.83 5.28
C THR A 152 31.17 8.56 5.59
N SER A 153 30.13 8.27 4.82
CA SER A 153 28.76 8.68 5.09
C SER A 153 27.92 7.45 5.36
N SER A 154 27.11 7.46 6.44
CA SER A 154 26.19 6.38 6.72
C SER A 154 24.83 6.91 7.09
N THR A 155 23.77 6.30 6.54
CA THR A 155 22.37 6.59 6.84
C THR A 155 21.72 5.33 7.39
N ARG A 156 20.93 5.49 8.45
CA ARG A 156 20.12 4.43 9.04
C ARG A 156 18.71 4.91 9.15
N GLU A 157 17.79 4.08 8.68
CA GLU A 157 16.36 4.30 8.86
C GLU A 157 15.74 3.06 9.49
N HIS A 158 14.93 3.25 10.54
CA HIS A 158 14.10 2.22 11.13
C HIS A 158 12.68 2.70 11.21
N ARG A 159 11.75 1.92 10.70
CA ARG A 159 10.34 2.28 10.63
C ARG A 159 9.47 1.13 11.11
N ALA A 160 8.66 1.38 12.13
CA ALA A 160 7.63 0.47 12.58
C ALA A 160 6.26 1.15 12.43
N ARG A 161 5.28 0.44 11.91
CA ARG A 161 3.89 0.91 11.80
C ARG A 161 2.96 -0.20 12.30
N SER A 162 1.93 0.19 13.03
CA SER A 162 0.86 -0.70 13.45
C SER A 162 -0.49 -0.07 13.19
N ARG A 163 -1.48 -0.90 12.86
CA ARG A 163 -2.87 -0.48 12.68
C ARG A 163 -3.77 -1.57 13.23
N ILE A 164 -4.67 -1.19 14.14
CA ILE A 164 -5.68 -2.05 14.73
C ILE A 164 -7.02 -1.36 14.48
N VAL A 165 -7.84 -1.91 13.59
CA VAL A 165 -9.11 -1.30 13.18
C VAL A 165 -10.21 -2.32 13.31
N LYS A 166 -11.34 -1.91 13.90
CA LYS A 166 -12.57 -2.66 14.02
C LYS A 166 -13.63 -2.06 13.10
N SER A 167 -14.28 -2.89 12.30
CA SER A 167 -15.47 -2.50 11.53
C SER A 167 -16.65 -2.30 12.48
N LEU A 168 -17.35 -1.18 12.36
CA LEU A 168 -18.55 -0.84 13.13
C LEU A 168 -19.83 -0.97 12.29
N GLY A 169 -19.71 -1.50 11.08
CA GLY A 169 -20.77 -1.68 10.09
C GLY A 169 -20.18 -1.71 8.68
N SER A 170 -21.00 -1.47 7.66
CA SER A 170 -20.57 -1.50 6.26
C SER A 170 -19.80 -0.25 5.83
N HIS A 171 -19.90 0.86 6.56
CA HIS A 171 -19.32 2.16 6.21
C HIS A 171 -18.37 2.71 7.26
N TRP A 172 -18.52 2.35 8.53
CA TRP A 172 -17.74 2.93 9.61
C TRP A 172 -16.73 1.95 10.18
N SER A 173 -15.55 2.46 10.49
CA SER A 173 -14.57 1.75 11.29
C SER A 173 -13.87 2.69 12.26
N ALA A 174 -13.36 2.14 13.36
CA ALA A 174 -12.57 2.88 14.33
C ALA A 174 -11.42 2.03 14.83
N GLY A 175 -10.35 2.68 15.28
CA GLY A 175 -9.19 1.94 15.74
C GLY A 175 -8.05 2.82 16.23
N PHE A 176 -6.87 2.21 16.29
CA PHE A 176 -5.65 2.83 16.70
C PHE A 176 -4.56 2.68 15.64
N ARG A 177 -3.75 3.71 15.50
CA ARG A 177 -2.54 3.72 14.68
C ARG A 177 -1.32 3.93 15.59
N GLY A 178 -0.24 3.19 15.34
CA GLY A 178 1.04 3.38 16.01
C GLY A 178 2.15 3.52 14.96
N ARG A 179 3.11 4.38 15.25
CA ARG A 179 4.32 4.57 14.45
C ARG A 179 5.51 4.74 15.37
N ALA A 180 6.60 4.04 15.06
CA ALA A 180 7.92 4.36 15.58
C ALA A 180 8.84 4.61 14.38
N PHE A 181 9.66 5.63 14.47
CA PHE A 181 10.53 6.08 13.39
C PHE A 181 11.86 6.58 13.95
N SER A 182 12.95 6.19 13.30
CA SER A 182 14.29 6.68 13.56
C SER A 182 15.00 6.87 12.23
N ASN A 183 15.67 7.99 12.02
CA ASN A 183 16.41 8.28 10.79
C ASN A 183 17.54 9.27 11.07
N THR A 184 18.75 8.89 10.71
CA THR A 184 19.93 9.75 10.94
C THR A 184 19.94 10.97 10.04
N TYR A 185 19.37 10.89 8.82
CA TYR A 185 19.26 12.01 7.89
C TYR A 185 18.28 13.08 8.39
N ASP A 186 17.16 12.64 8.95
CA ASP A 186 16.11 13.51 9.48
C ASP A 186 16.38 13.94 10.94
N ASN A 187 17.62 13.81 11.44
CA ASN A 187 17.97 14.16 12.81
C ASN A 187 17.09 13.47 13.87
N MET A 188 16.44 12.36 13.53
CA MET A 188 15.46 11.68 14.38
C MET A 188 16.09 10.46 15.04
N ASP A 189 16.45 10.57 16.33
CA ASP A 189 16.89 9.41 17.12
C ASP A 189 15.71 8.44 17.34
N LEU A 190 14.57 8.97 17.79
CA LEU A 190 13.34 8.19 17.95
C LEU A 190 12.11 9.10 17.93
N SER A 191 11.14 8.79 17.07
CA SER A 191 9.80 9.36 17.09
C SER A 191 8.79 8.27 17.40
N LEU A 192 7.96 8.47 18.42
CA LEU A 192 6.87 7.56 18.82
C LEU A 192 5.54 8.27 18.71
N GLN A 193 4.67 7.72 17.88
CA GLN A 193 3.30 8.20 17.68
C GLN A 193 2.31 7.08 17.97
N PHE A 194 1.26 7.37 18.71
CA PHE A 194 0.16 6.44 18.93
C PHE A 194 -1.13 7.20 19.17
N GLY A 195 -2.18 6.88 18.41
CA GLY A 195 -3.45 7.59 18.57
C GLY A 195 -4.65 6.89 17.95
N PRO A 196 -5.86 7.28 18.36
CA PRO A 196 -7.11 6.79 17.83
C PRO A 196 -7.43 7.40 16.46
N GLY A 197 -8.26 6.71 15.69
CA GLY A 197 -8.81 7.19 14.44
C GLY A 197 -10.17 6.59 14.15
N ILE A 198 -10.94 7.30 13.34
CA ILE A 198 -12.25 6.88 12.81
C ILE A 198 -12.23 7.06 11.30
N GLU A 199 -12.86 6.14 10.60
CA GLU A 199 -12.93 6.16 9.13
C GLU A 199 -14.38 5.95 8.69
N TYR A 200 -14.78 6.68 7.66
CA TYR A 200 -16.04 6.50 6.95
C TYR A 200 -15.77 6.15 5.50
N SER A 201 -16.32 5.04 5.04
CA SER A 201 -16.31 4.65 3.62
C SER A 201 -17.64 5.03 2.96
N LEU A 202 -17.56 5.77 1.85
CA LEU A 202 -18.74 6.17 1.09
C LEU A 202 -19.45 4.98 0.45
N PHE A 203 -18.71 3.93 0.13
CA PHE A 203 -19.22 2.67 -0.43
C PHE A 203 -19.10 1.57 0.62
N ASP A 204 -19.96 0.54 0.52
CA ASP A 204 -19.82 -0.64 1.36
C ASP A 204 -18.44 -1.27 1.24
N TYR A 205 -17.88 -1.77 2.34
CA TYR A 205 -16.57 -2.45 2.34
C TYR A 205 -16.52 -3.66 1.39
N GLU A 206 -17.66 -4.27 1.07
CA GLU A 206 -17.74 -5.34 0.07
C GLU A 206 -17.40 -4.86 -1.36
N GLU A 207 -17.54 -3.57 -1.63
CA GLU A 207 -17.19 -2.95 -2.91
C GLU A 207 -15.74 -2.45 -2.98
N GLU A 208 -14.98 -2.47 -1.89
CA GLU A 208 -13.63 -1.87 -1.78
C GLU A 208 -12.66 -2.36 -2.89
N ALA A 209 -12.85 -3.58 -3.37
CA ALA A 209 -12.07 -4.12 -4.47
C ALA A 209 -12.29 -3.38 -5.80
N ARG A 210 -13.48 -2.80 -6.01
CA ARG A 210 -13.89 -2.10 -7.25
C ARG A 210 -13.85 -0.60 -7.12
N ARG A 211 -14.26 -0.07 -5.97
CA ARG A 211 -14.29 1.37 -5.68
C ARG A 211 -14.26 1.59 -4.17
N ALA A 212 -13.51 2.57 -3.77
CA ALA A 212 -13.52 3.06 -2.41
C ALA A 212 -13.31 4.58 -2.43
N ILE A 213 -14.04 5.28 -1.59
CA ILE A 213 -13.75 6.64 -1.17
C ILE A 213 -13.86 6.63 0.34
N THR A 214 -12.77 6.90 1.02
CA THR A 214 -12.71 6.89 2.47
C THR A 214 -12.33 8.26 3.01
N PHE A 215 -12.93 8.63 4.12
CA PHE A 215 -12.65 9.82 4.90
C PHE A 215 -12.20 9.36 6.27
N ALA A 216 -10.99 9.69 6.67
CA ALA A 216 -10.48 9.32 7.97
C ALA A 216 -10.09 10.56 8.77
N TYR A 217 -10.32 10.49 10.07
CA TYR A 217 -9.84 11.45 11.04
C TYR A 217 -9.02 10.72 12.09
N SER A 218 -7.86 11.27 12.44
CA SER A 218 -7.03 10.72 13.49
C SER A 218 -6.47 11.81 14.42
N PHE A 219 -6.26 11.44 15.67
CA PHE A 219 -5.60 12.26 16.69
C PHE A 219 -4.29 11.58 17.06
N ASN A 220 -3.16 12.30 16.96
CA ASN A 220 -1.83 11.71 16.92
C ASN A 220 -0.86 12.44 17.86
N PRO A 221 -0.85 12.13 19.17
CA PRO A 221 0.24 12.52 20.05
C PRO A 221 1.53 11.84 19.61
N THR A 222 2.61 12.63 19.49
CA THR A 222 3.90 12.20 18.99
C THR A 222 4.99 12.69 19.93
N HIS A 223 5.84 11.78 20.40
CA HIS A 223 7.01 12.12 21.19
C HIS A 223 8.27 11.93 20.35
N ASN A 224 9.05 13.01 20.21
CA ASN A 224 10.28 13.04 19.41
C ASN A 224 11.51 13.20 20.31
N ASN A 225 12.53 12.39 20.03
CA ASN A 225 13.91 12.58 20.49
C ASN A 225 14.76 12.84 19.25
N TYR A 226 15.55 13.90 19.30
CA TYR A 226 16.43 14.31 18.21
C TYR A 226 17.89 13.94 18.51
N THR A 227 18.66 13.63 17.49
CA THR A 227 20.09 13.34 17.60
C THR A 227 20.89 14.61 17.94
N ALA A 228 20.51 15.74 17.32
CA ALA A 228 21.11 17.05 17.55
C ALA A 228 20.03 18.08 17.83
N THR A 229 20.41 19.19 18.48
CA THR A 229 19.50 20.29 18.79
C THR A 229 18.87 20.86 17.52
N THR A 230 17.55 20.96 17.51
CA THR A 230 16.78 21.49 16.38
C THR A 230 16.87 23.01 16.26
N ILE A 231 16.40 23.57 15.13
CA ILE A 231 16.32 25.03 14.92
C ILE A 231 15.47 25.73 15.99
N TYR A 232 14.53 25.00 16.61
CA TYR A 232 13.68 25.49 17.72
C TYR A 232 14.35 25.33 19.09
N GLY A 233 15.58 24.80 19.16
CA GLY A 233 16.33 24.64 20.39
C GLY A 233 15.99 23.37 21.19
N ASN A 234 15.25 22.44 20.61
CA ASN A 234 14.77 21.22 21.26
C ASN A 234 15.68 20.02 20.94
N LEU A 235 15.95 19.18 21.96
CA LEU A 235 16.47 17.81 21.80
C LEU A 235 15.36 16.76 21.96
N LYS A 236 14.27 17.16 22.62
CA LYS A 236 13.08 16.33 22.83
C LYS A 236 11.87 17.21 22.85
N GLU A 237 10.77 16.73 22.29
CA GLU A 237 9.50 17.43 22.39
C GLU A 237 8.32 16.46 22.22
N THR A 238 7.15 16.92 22.67
CA THR A 238 5.89 16.22 22.43
C THR A 238 5.00 17.11 21.60
N LEU A 239 4.65 16.64 20.41
CA LEU A 239 3.77 17.30 19.49
C LEU A 239 2.41 16.62 19.50
N ILE A 240 1.35 17.41 19.41
CA ILE A 240 -0.01 16.90 19.33
C ILE A 240 -0.57 17.39 18.01
N ASN A 241 -0.84 16.47 17.10
CA ASN A 241 -1.49 16.79 15.85
C ASN A 241 -2.76 15.98 15.63
N HIS A 242 -3.58 16.46 14.71
CA HIS A 242 -4.67 15.70 14.13
C HIS A 242 -4.54 15.70 12.61
N SER A 243 -5.10 14.68 11.97
CA SER A 243 -5.13 14.61 10.51
C SER A 243 -6.50 14.27 9.98
N ILE A 244 -6.77 14.79 8.77
CA ILE A 244 -7.89 14.41 7.93
C ILE A 244 -7.30 13.80 6.67
N GLU A 245 -7.73 12.59 6.32
CA GLU A 245 -7.25 11.84 5.17
C GLU A 245 -8.45 11.50 4.27
N ILE A 246 -8.29 11.70 2.97
CA ILE A 246 -9.27 11.32 1.95
C ILE A 246 -8.57 10.45 0.95
N ASP A 247 -9.05 9.22 0.77
CA ASP A 247 -8.52 8.28 -0.21
C ASP A 247 -9.57 7.90 -1.25
N LEU A 248 -9.15 7.87 -2.51
CA LEU A 248 -9.91 7.41 -3.66
C LEU A 248 -9.23 6.18 -4.26
N ARG A 249 -9.99 5.12 -4.50
CA ARG A 249 -9.56 3.95 -5.25
C ARG A 249 -10.65 3.55 -6.24
N LEU A 250 -10.31 3.48 -7.51
CA LEU A 250 -11.19 3.01 -8.57
C LEU A 250 -10.49 1.94 -9.41
N ASN A 251 -11.12 0.78 -9.52
CA ASN A 251 -10.73 -0.30 -10.43
C ASN A 251 -11.86 -0.48 -11.44
N ARG A 252 -11.62 -0.11 -12.69
CA ARG A 252 -12.62 -0.09 -13.76
C ARG A 252 -12.10 -0.77 -15.01
N PRO A 253 -12.96 -1.16 -15.95
CA PRO A 253 -12.55 -1.77 -17.23
C PRO A 253 -11.59 -0.91 -18.05
N TRP A 254 -11.68 0.41 -17.91
CA TRP A 254 -10.81 1.36 -18.59
C TRP A 254 -9.44 1.52 -17.90
N GLY A 255 -9.28 1.05 -16.64
CA GLY A 255 -8.04 1.20 -15.90
C GLY A 255 -8.24 1.37 -14.39
N THR A 256 -7.23 1.93 -13.75
CA THR A 256 -7.24 2.17 -12.31
C THR A 256 -6.94 3.63 -12.00
N ALA A 257 -7.62 4.19 -11.00
CA ALA A 257 -7.30 5.49 -10.44
C ALA A 257 -7.13 5.35 -8.92
N ARG A 258 -6.10 5.97 -8.39
CA ARG A 258 -5.83 6.12 -6.96
C ARG A 258 -5.45 7.56 -6.70
N ALA A 259 -5.99 8.13 -5.64
CA ALA A 259 -5.58 9.46 -5.18
C ALA A 259 -5.76 9.51 -3.67
N GLY A 260 -4.92 10.29 -3.01
CA GLY A 260 -5.02 10.57 -1.59
C GLY A 260 -4.68 12.02 -1.29
N LEU A 261 -5.30 12.53 -0.26
CA LEU A 261 -5.04 13.85 0.30
C LEU A 261 -5.05 13.72 1.81
N GLU A 262 -3.97 14.12 2.48
CA GLU A 262 -3.88 14.20 3.93
C GLU A 262 -3.53 15.64 4.35
N GLY A 263 -4.30 16.18 5.27
CA GLY A 263 -3.99 17.43 5.96
C GLY A 263 -3.68 17.14 7.42
N ILE A 264 -2.50 17.54 7.88
CA ILE A 264 -2.02 17.40 9.26
C ILE A 264 -1.91 18.79 9.85
N HIS A 265 -2.44 19.00 11.04
CA HIS A 265 -2.37 20.27 11.75
C HIS A 265 -1.98 20.03 13.22
N TYR A 266 -1.08 20.88 13.73
CA TYR A 266 -0.52 20.76 15.08
C TYR A 266 -1.31 21.61 16.07
N LEU A 267 -1.78 21.01 17.17
CA LEU A 267 -2.64 21.66 18.16
C LEU A 267 -1.86 22.47 19.19
N ASN A 268 -0.63 22.10 19.46
CA ASN A 268 0.26 22.81 20.38
C ASN A 268 1.15 23.85 19.67
N ASN A 269 1.07 23.93 18.34
CA ASN A 269 1.69 24.97 17.52
C ASN A 269 0.86 25.17 16.25
N VAL A 270 -0.17 25.99 16.33
CA VAL A 270 -1.22 26.12 15.30
C VAL A 270 -0.75 26.69 13.95
N ASP A 271 0.43 27.29 13.91
CA ASP A 271 1.01 27.79 12.67
C ASP A 271 1.63 26.64 11.84
N HIS A 272 1.82 25.47 12.44
CA HIS A 272 2.46 24.33 11.79
C HIS A 272 1.41 23.37 11.21
N TYR A 273 1.64 23.01 9.95
CA TYR A 273 0.78 22.11 9.21
C TYR A 273 1.56 21.40 8.10
N ARG A 274 0.99 20.31 7.60
CA ARG A 274 1.45 19.60 6.42
C ARG A 274 0.26 19.20 5.56
N ILE A 275 0.42 19.31 4.26
CA ILE A 275 -0.55 18.83 3.28
C ILE A 275 0.20 17.88 2.35
N GLU A 276 -0.24 16.64 2.29
CA GLU A 276 0.31 15.62 1.42
C GLU A 276 -0.76 15.16 0.42
N SER A 277 -0.41 15.09 -0.84
CA SER A 277 -1.30 14.57 -1.86
C SER A 277 -0.56 13.66 -2.83
N TYR A 278 -1.22 12.62 -3.28
CA TYR A 278 -0.70 11.75 -4.32
C TYR A 278 -1.80 11.34 -5.29
N GLY A 279 -1.40 11.01 -6.50
CA GLY A 279 -2.30 10.50 -7.50
C GLY A 279 -1.61 9.49 -8.43
N ARG A 280 -2.34 8.47 -8.86
CA ARG A 280 -1.92 7.56 -9.92
C ARG A 280 -3.12 7.17 -10.77
N LEU A 281 -3.04 7.46 -12.05
CA LEU A 281 -4.02 7.08 -13.05
C LEU A 281 -3.36 6.15 -14.07
N SER A 282 -3.94 4.98 -14.28
CA SER A 282 -3.52 4.05 -15.33
C SER A 282 -4.71 3.81 -16.24
N LEU A 283 -4.58 4.13 -17.52
CA LEU A 283 -5.62 4.02 -18.53
C LEU A 283 -5.26 2.95 -19.54
N ARG A 284 -6.17 2.04 -19.81
CA ARG A 284 -6.08 1.09 -20.91
C ARG A 284 -6.66 1.74 -22.17
N LEU A 285 -5.79 2.07 -23.12
CA LEU A 285 -6.20 2.70 -24.39
C LEU A 285 -6.83 1.65 -25.33
N PHE A 286 -6.13 0.53 -25.50
CA PHE A 286 -6.62 -0.62 -26.28
C PHE A 286 -5.91 -1.89 -25.84
N LYS A 287 -6.20 -3.02 -26.50
CA LYS A 287 -5.62 -4.32 -26.14
C LYS A 287 -4.08 -4.29 -26.22
N GLY A 288 -3.42 -4.46 -25.07
CA GLY A 288 -1.97 -4.53 -24.96
C GLY A 288 -1.29 -3.18 -24.75
N VAL A 289 -2.01 -2.06 -24.74
CA VAL A 289 -1.43 -0.72 -24.49
C VAL A 289 -2.15 -0.02 -23.35
N SER A 290 -1.35 0.37 -22.37
CA SER A 290 -1.81 1.17 -21.23
C SER A 290 -0.85 2.32 -21.03
N ILE A 291 -1.36 3.46 -20.60
CA ILE A 291 -0.57 4.61 -20.17
C ILE A 291 -0.79 4.83 -18.67
N TYR A 292 0.18 5.38 -18.00
CA TYR A 292 0.01 5.82 -16.63
C TYR A 292 0.58 7.22 -16.42
N LEU A 293 -0.02 7.92 -15.47
CA LEU A 293 0.44 9.17 -14.90
C LEU A 293 0.39 9.00 -13.38
N ALA A 294 1.47 9.31 -12.71
CA ALA A 294 1.56 9.35 -11.26
C ALA A 294 2.23 10.65 -10.81
N GLY A 295 1.96 11.08 -9.60
CA GLY A 295 2.64 12.21 -9.01
C GLY A 295 2.25 12.41 -7.57
N SER A 296 3.05 13.19 -6.86
CA SER A 296 2.77 13.65 -5.51
C SER A 296 3.07 15.15 -5.37
N PHE A 297 2.41 15.79 -4.43
CA PHE A 297 2.68 17.15 -4.00
C PHE A 297 2.53 17.24 -2.49
N ASN A 298 3.58 17.78 -1.84
CA ASN A 298 3.65 17.98 -0.40
C ASN A 298 3.93 19.46 -0.11
N ARG A 299 3.12 20.05 0.76
CA ARG A 299 3.35 21.36 1.35
C ARG A 299 3.77 21.17 2.79
N LEU A 300 4.97 21.64 3.13
CA LEU A 300 5.63 21.39 4.41
C LEU A 300 5.75 22.68 5.20
N ASN A 301 5.19 22.72 6.39
CA ASN A 301 5.40 23.77 7.38
C ASN A 301 5.52 23.19 8.80
N ASP A 302 6.12 22.00 8.91
CA ASP A 302 6.22 21.24 10.15
C ASP A 302 7.57 20.53 10.32
N GLN A 303 8.63 21.11 9.76
CA GLN A 303 9.98 20.55 9.81
C GLN A 303 10.63 20.82 11.18
N PHE A 304 10.13 20.14 12.22
CA PHE A 304 10.61 20.28 13.60
C PHE A 304 12.00 19.66 13.83
N ASP A 305 12.41 18.76 12.96
CA ASP A 305 13.62 17.93 13.01
C ASP A 305 14.88 18.62 12.48
N LEU A 306 14.73 19.76 11.80
CA LEU A 306 15.87 20.46 11.23
C LEU A 306 16.91 20.83 12.28
N VAL A 307 18.15 20.44 12.03
CA VAL A 307 19.29 20.71 12.94
C VAL A 307 19.63 22.21 12.97
N ARG A 308 19.92 22.75 14.13
CA ARG A 308 20.32 24.15 14.32
C ARG A 308 21.68 24.44 13.66
N GLY A 309 21.79 25.61 13.02
CA GLY A 309 22.99 26.11 12.32
C GLY A 309 23.02 25.69 10.84
N ASP A 310 23.95 26.27 10.09
CA ASP A 310 24.06 26.04 8.65
C ASP A 310 24.64 24.64 8.33
N ALA A 311 24.13 24.02 7.27
CA ALA A 311 24.71 22.80 6.74
C ALA A 311 25.93 23.11 5.88
N SER A 312 27.03 22.38 6.05
CA SER A 312 28.18 22.50 5.13
C SER A 312 27.82 21.91 3.76
N LEU A 313 28.51 22.38 2.70
CA LEU A 313 28.33 21.84 1.35
C LEU A 313 28.56 20.32 1.33
N GLU A 314 29.56 19.83 2.06
CA GLU A 314 29.83 18.39 2.21
C GLU A 314 28.64 17.65 2.83
N GLN A 315 28.06 18.17 3.90
CA GLN A 315 26.89 17.56 4.55
C GLN A 315 25.66 17.48 3.62
N ILE A 316 25.47 18.50 2.78
CA ILE A 316 24.38 18.56 1.80
C ILE A 316 24.63 17.55 0.68
N LEU A 317 25.83 17.55 0.07
CA LEU A 317 26.16 16.67 -1.07
C LEU A 317 26.18 15.20 -0.67
N LEU A 318 26.65 14.88 0.54
CA LEU A 318 26.66 13.52 1.08
C LEU A 318 25.34 13.09 1.74
N ARG A 319 24.29 13.88 1.63
CA ARG A 319 22.98 13.65 2.26
C ARG A 319 23.09 13.30 3.76
N ARG A 320 23.98 13.98 4.48
CA ARG A 320 24.19 13.78 5.92
C ARG A 320 23.27 14.65 6.76
N ARG A 321 22.57 15.60 6.15
CA ARG A 321 21.72 16.55 6.83
C ARG A 321 20.57 17.02 5.94
N ASN A 322 19.37 17.02 6.50
CA ASN A 322 18.18 17.58 5.88
C ASN A 322 18.23 19.10 5.87
N ILE A 323 17.73 19.73 4.81
CA ILE A 323 17.60 21.17 4.64
C ILE A 323 16.14 21.58 4.54
N ALA A 324 15.82 22.79 4.96
CA ALA A 324 14.46 23.30 4.89
C ALA A 324 13.94 23.32 3.46
N THR A 325 12.72 22.85 3.28
CA THR A 325 11.97 22.96 2.04
C THR A 325 10.51 23.29 2.33
N ASP A 326 9.91 24.14 1.50
CA ASP A 326 8.51 24.55 1.67
C ASP A 326 7.55 23.59 0.96
N TYR A 327 8.01 22.95 -0.09
CA TYR A 327 7.21 22.01 -0.87
C TYR A 327 8.10 21.00 -1.61
N GLU A 328 7.49 19.89 -1.94
CA GLU A 328 8.07 18.84 -2.77
C GLU A 328 7.03 18.41 -3.79
N PHE A 329 7.43 18.15 -5.01
CA PHE A 329 6.56 17.51 -5.99
C PHE A 329 7.35 16.56 -6.88
N ASP A 330 6.71 15.51 -7.31
CA ASP A 330 7.21 14.59 -8.32
C ASP A 330 6.11 14.22 -9.32
N VAL A 331 6.49 13.94 -10.54
CA VAL A 331 5.60 13.47 -11.59
C VAL A 331 6.30 12.40 -12.41
N ASP A 332 5.62 11.29 -12.62
CA ASP A 332 6.09 10.14 -13.39
C ASP A 332 5.00 9.73 -14.40
N ALA A 333 5.39 9.47 -15.63
CA ALA A 333 4.50 9.05 -16.70
C ALA A 333 5.16 7.97 -17.56
N GLY A 334 4.36 7.03 -18.06
CA GLY A 334 4.87 5.95 -18.89
C GLY A 334 3.77 5.19 -19.64
N PHE A 335 4.19 4.23 -20.45
CA PHE A 335 3.33 3.38 -21.28
C PHE A 335 3.85 1.94 -21.32
#